data_c9cdecef79e241a886df148bba53f9b3
#
_entry.id   c9cdecef79e241a886df148bba53f9b3
#
_cell.length_a   1.000
_cell.length_b   1.000
_cell.length_c   1.000
_cell.angle_alpha   90.00
_cell.angle_beta   90.00
_cell.angle_gamma   90.00
#
_symmetry.space_group_name_H-M   'P 1'
#
loop_
_entity.id
_entity.type
_entity.pdbx_description
1 polymer ?
#
loop_
_entity_poly.entity_id
_entity_poly.type
_entity_poly.pdbx_seq_one_letter_code
_entity_poly.pdbx_strand_id
1 'polypeptide(L)'
;MTHIYYNGKVFTGDENLQQAFVVENKKFIYVGNNEEALKYKNKNSRLIDLDAKFVCPGFNDSHMHVLGYGYSLKMINLARKTSSLEEMKNAIKEYINSNKLRENEWICGRGWNHDYFNDVNRFPTKDDLDEISTEYPICIIRACGHVCVVNSKALELAGINKNTLQIEGGQFDIDENNEPNGIFRENALNLIYNKIPTPDKEDIKNMILKACESLNSYGVTSAQTDDFIVFPGVDYEVIINAYKELANEGKLTVKIYEQAQLAQKEELESFLSKGYTTGVGDDYFRIGPLKLLGDGSLGARTAYLNEPYSDDNSTLGICTYTQEQFDEMVEIAHKNNMQVAIHAIGDKAMDMVVNSIEKALDKYPRDNHRHGVVHCQLTTSDLLNRFRDLNLHAYVQSIFLDYDINIVEDRIGVDRAKTSYNFNTLFNETTMSNGSDCPVELPNVLNGIYCAVTRKTLDDKGPFLPNQALSVKDAILSFTRNGAYASFEEDIKGDIAVGKAADFVLLSDNLLDIDANKIKDVKVLNTFLDGKCVYSLS
;
A
#
# COMPACT_ATOMS: atom_id res chain seq x y z
N MET A 1 -11.75 -2.62 31.89
CA MET A 1 -13.17 -2.98 31.66
C MET A 1 -13.18 -4.24 30.80
N THR A 2 -13.96 -5.25 31.19
CA THR A 2 -14.06 -6.51 30.46
C THR A 2 -15.16 -6.43 29.40
N HIS A 3 -14.87 -6.74 28.16
CA HIS A 3 -15.85 -6.82 27.08
C HIS A 3 -16.05 -8.29 26.68
N ILE A 4 -17.28 -8.76 26.72
CA ILE A 4 -17.65 -10.13 26.41
C ILE A 4 -18.44 -10.11 25.09
N TYR A 5 -17.84 -10.64 24.06
CA TYR A 5 -18.45 -10.80 22.73
C TYR A 5 -18.96 -12.22 22.61
N TYR A 6 -20.23 -12.40 22.30
CA TYR A 6 -20.88 -13.70 22.24
C TYR A 6 -21.82 -13.81 21.01
N ASN A 7 -22.29 -15.02 20.72
CA ASN A 7 -23.19 -15.30 19.62
C ASN A 7 -22.60 -14.89 18.25
N GLY A 8 -21.32 -15.18 18.01
CA GLY A 8 -20.63 -14.88 16.77
C GLY A 8 -20.19 -16.11 15.98
N LYS A 9 -19.65 -15.87 14.80
CA LYS A 9 -18.90 -16.81 13.98
C LYS A 9 -17.44 -16.33 13.94
N VAL A 10 -16.64 -16.77 14.91
CA VAL A 10 -15.30 -16.23 15.18
C VAL A 10 -14.24 -17.10 14.52
N PHE A 11 -13.55 -16.56 13.53
CA PHE A 11 -12.45 -17.21 12.82
C PHE A 11 -11.14 -17.06 13.60
N THR A 12 -10.52 -18.18 13.96
CA THR A 12 -9.27 -18.24 14.72
C THR A 12 -8.09 -18.80 13.92
N GLY A 13 -8.26 -18.93 12.60
CA GLY A 13 -7.27 -19.52 11.70
C GLY A 13 -7.62 -20.93 11.23
N ASP A 14 -8.71 -21.51 11.74
CA ASP A 14 -9.26 -22.80 11.35
C ASP A 14 -10.68 -22.64 10.82
N GLU A 15 -11.16 -23.63 10.06
CA GLU A 15 -12.55 -23.68 9.57
C GLU A 15 -13.57 -23.91 10.70
N ASN A 16 -13.13 -24.43 11.85
CA ASN A 16 -13.94 -24.60 13.05
C ASN A 16 -14.09 -23.27 13.79
N LEU A 17 -15.17 -22.54 13.47
CA LEU A 17 -15.46 -21.24 14.05
C LEU A 17 -15.77 -21.35 15.54
N GLN A 18 -15.23 -20.43 16.35
CA GLN A 18 -15.63 -20.23 17.72
C GLN A 18 -16.89 -19.36 17.82
N GLN A 19 -17.53 -19.28 19.01
CA GLN A 19 -18.77 -18.56 19.20
C GLN A 19 -18.59 -17.23 19.93
N ALA A 20 -17.50 -17.10 20.71
CA ALA A 20 -17.33 -16.01 21.64
C ALA A 20 -15.86 -15.75 21.97
N PHE A 21 -15.59 -14.55 22.44
CA PHE A 21 -14.30 -14.18 23.03
C PHE A 21 -14.48 -13.09 24.09
N VAL A 22 -13.49 -12.94 24.97
CA VAL A 22 -13.46 -11.92 26.01
C VAL A 22 -12.21 -11.07 25.85
N VAL A 23 -12.40 -9.76 25.89
CA VAL A 23 -11.33 -8.75 25.82
C VAL A 23 -11.20 -8.02 27.14
N GLU A 24 -9.98 -7.97 27.66
CA GLU A 24 -9.60 -7.17 28.82
C GLU A 24 -8.17 -6.66 28.64
N ASN A 25 -7.92 -5.41 29.06
CA ASN A 25 -6.60 -4.79 28.98
C ASN A 25 -5.95 -4.90 27.58
N LYS A 26 -6.73 -4.59 26.54
CA LYS A 26 -6.32 -4.61 25.12
C LYS A 26 -6.07 -6.01 24.54
N LYS A 27 -6.28 -7.10 25.28
CA LYS A 27 -5.95 -8.47 24.87
C LYS A 27 -7.16 -9.39 24.92
N PHE A 28 -7.12 -10.43 24.10
CA PHE A 28 -8.01 -11.57 24.25
C PHE A 28 -7.60 -12.35 25.50
N ILE A 29 -8.53 -12.53 26.46
CA ILE A 29 -8.32 -13.33 27.67
C ILE A 29 -9.06 -14.67 27.64
N TYR A 30 -10.00 -14.83 26.70
CA TYR A 30 -10.73 -16.05 26.41
C TYR A 30 -11.17 -16.07 24.96
N VAL A 31 -11.14 -17.23 24.32
CA VAL A 31 -11.71 -17.51 22.98
C VAL A 31 -12.32 -18.91 23.01
N GLY A 32 -13.59 -19.05 22.61
CA GLY A 32 -14.27 -20.35 22.63
C GLY A 32 -15.79 -20.25 22.48
N ASN A 33 -16.52 -21.00 23.31
CA ASN A 33 -17.98 -21.06 23.27
C ASN A 33 -18.64 -19.95 24.14
N ASN A 34 -19.94 -19.75 23.91
CA ASN A 34 -20.74 -18.73 24.61
C ASN A 34 -20.82 -18.98 26.13
N GLU A 35 -21.03 -20.23 26.56
CA GLU A 35 -21.24 -20.58 27.96
C GLU A 35 -20.04 -20.19 28.82
N GLU A 36 -18.84 -20.54 28.40
CA GLU A 36 -17.62 -20.23 29.12
C GLU A 36 -17.29 -18.72 29.07
N ALA A 37 -17.53 -18.06 27.94
CA ALA A 37 -17.32 -16.62 27.82
C ALA A 37 -18.21 -15.83 28.79
N LEU A 38 -19.47 -16.25 28.98
CA LEU A 38 -20.40 -15.59 29.89
C LEU A 38 -20.02 -15.72 31.38
N LYS A 39 -19.16 -16.68 31.75
CA LYS A 39 -18.63 -16.80 33.14
C LYS A 39 -17.71 -15.63 33.53
N TYR A 40 -17.17 -14.90 32.55
CA TYR A 40 -16.38 -13.69 32.81
C TYR A 40 -17.23 -12.46 33.17
N LYS A 41 -18.58 -12.60 33.19
CA LYS A 41 -19.48 -11.50 33.53
C LYS A 41 -19.31 -11.04 34.98
N ASN A 42 -19.07 -9.75 35.15
CA ASN A 42 -18.96 -9.10 36.42
C ASN A 42 -19.63 -7.70 36.39
N LYS A 43 -19.60 -6.95 37.48
CA LYS A 43 -20.27 -5.64 37.60
C LYS A 43 -19.76 -4.60 36.59
N ASN A 44 -18.54 -4.76 36.09
CA ASN A 44 -17.87 -3.81 35.18
C ASN A 44 -17.75 -4.36 33.76
N SER A 45 -18.38 -5.50 33.45
CA SER A 45 -18.31 -6.08 32.12
C SER A 45 -19.43 -5.56 31.21
N ARG A 46 -19.10 -5.40 29.92
CA ARG A 46 -20.05 -5.12 28.84
C ARG A 46 -20.27 -6.38 28.02
N LEU A 47 -21.56 -6.75 27.86
CA LEU A 47 -21.99 -7.82 26.98
C LEU A 47 -22.29 -7.26 25.60
N ILE A 48 -21.75 -7.89 24.55
CA ILE A 48 -21.90 -7.48 23.16
C ILE A 48 -22.34 -8.70 22.36
N ASP A 49 -23.58 -8.66 21.88
CA ASP A 49 -24.12 -9.68 20.99
C ASP A 49 -23.59 -9.44 19.58
N LEU A 50 -22.95 -10.43 19.00
CA LEU A 50 -22.40 -10.38 17.63
C LEU A 50 -23.43 -10.70 16.56
N ASP A 51 -24.67 -11.05 16.94
CA ASP A 51 -25.79 -11.32 16.03
C ASP A 51 -25.41 -12.29 14.90
N ALA A 52 -24.73 -13.36 15.26
CA ALA A 52 -24.19 -14.38 14.33
C ALA A 52 -23.28 -13.83 13.21
N LYS A 53 -22.76 -12.61 13.35
CA LYS A 53 -21.84 -12.02 12.38
C LYS A 53 -20.48 -12.73 12.38
N PHE A 54 -19.80 -12.64 11.24
CA PHE A 54 -18.46 -13.18 11.08
C PHE A 54 -17.44 -12.22 11.66
N VAL A 55 -16.52 -12.76 12.46
CA VAL A 55 -15.41 -12.03 13.08
C VAL A 55 -14.11 -12.70 12.66
N CYS A 56 -13.19 -11.93 12.15
CA CYS A 56 -11.82 -12.37 11.86
C CYS A 56 -10.79 -11.45 12.52
N PRO A 57 -9.51 -11.84 12.59
CA PRO A 57 -8.45 -10.94 13.03
C PRO A 57 -8.44 -9.65 12.21
N GLY A 58 -8.02 -8.55 12.82
CA GLY A 58 -7.78 -7.31 12.09
C GLY A 58 -6.80 -7.52 10.95
N PHE A 59 -7.10 -6.94 9.80
CA PHE A 59 -6.27 -7.14 8.61
C PHE A 59 -4.90 -6.44 8.75
N ASN A 60 -3.89 -7.08 8.18
CA ASN A 60 -2.53 -6.58 8.03
C ASN A 60 -2.24 -6.42 6.55
N ASP A 61 -2.09 -5.18 6.09
CA ASP A 61 -1.58 -4.89 4.75
C ASP A 61 -0.06 -4.98 4.81
N SER A 62 0.53 -5.98 4.15
CA SER A 62 1.96 -6.27 4.30
C SER A 62 2.88 -5.47 3.39
N HIS A 63 2.34 -4.66 2.50
CA HIS A 63 3.08 -3.67 1.71
C HIS A 63 2.16 -2.59 1.16
N MET A 64 2.41 -1.36 1.56
CA MET A 64 1.71 -0.17 1.08
C MET A 64 2.54 1.10 1.36
N HIS A 65 1.97 2.30 1.11
CA HIS A 65 2.57 3.60 1.36
C HIS A 65 1.57 4.46 2.16
N VAL A 66 1.54 4.31 3.49
CA VAL A 66 0.55 4.97 4.36
C VAL A 66 0.58 6.48 4.23
N LEU A 67 1.77 7.08 4.30
CA LEU A 67 1.92 8.53 4.14
C LEU A 67 1.59 8.97 2.72
N GLY A 68 2.02 8.20 1.71
CA GLY A 68 1.67 8.43 0.30
C GLY A 68 0.16 8.37 0.08
N TYR A 69 -0.52 7.43 0.72
CA TYR A 69 -1.98 7.32 0.70
C TYR A 69 -2.64 8.53 1.38
N GLY A 70 -2.17 8.90 2.57
CA GLY A 70 -2.66 10.09 3.28
C GLY A 70 -2.51 11.37 2.46
N TYR A 71 -1.40 11.50 1.73
CA TYR A 71 -1.20 12.59 0.77
C TYR A 71 -2.21 12.51 -0.38
N SER A 72 -2.42 11.33 -0.96
CA SER A 72 -3.40 11.15 -2.04
C SER A 72 -4.84 11.48 -1.61
N LEU A 73 -5.19 11.24 -0.34
CA LEU A 73 -6.50 11.59 0.23
C LEU A 73 -6.69 13.10 0.45
N LYS A 74 -5.61 13.88 0.48
CA LYS A 74 -5.68 15.35 0.44
C LYS A 74 -5.89 15.89 -0.97
N MET A 75 -5.53 15.12 -2.00
CA MET A 75 -5.76 15.52 -3.38
C MET A 75 -7.23 15.36 -3.74
N ILE A 76 -7.73 16.25 -4.58
CA ILE A 76 -9.07 16.13 -5.15
C ILE A 76 -9.07 14.94 -6.11
N ASN A 77 -9.90 13.93 -5.84
CA ASN A 77 -10.08 12.81 -6.75
C ASN A 77 -10.91 13.25 -7.96
N LEU A 78 -10.21 13.52 -9.06
CA LEU A 78 -10.82 13.94 -10.32
C LEU A 78 -11.13 12.76 -11.25
N ALA A 79 -10.71 11.52 -10.93
CA ALA A 79 -10.92 10.35 -11.78
C ALA A 79 -12.41 10.03 -12.04
N ARG A 80 -13.26 10.36 -11.05
CA ARG A 80 -14.73 10.19 -11.16
C ARG A 80 -15.48 11.45 -11.59
N LYS A 81 -14.74 12.50 -11.99
CA LYS A 81 -15.25 13.84 -12.34
C LYS A 81 -14.70 14.26 -13.70
N THR A 82 -14.75 13.36 -14.68
CA THR A 82 -14.14 13.52 -16.01
C THR A 82 -15.15 13.45 -17.15
N SER A 83 -16.44 13.52 -16.86
CA SER A 83 -17.45 13.55 -17.93
C SER A 83 -17.48 14.88 -18.68
N SER A 84 -17.03 15.97 -18.03
CA SER A 84 -16.89 17.28 -18.62
C SER A 84 -15.86 18.14 -17.90
N LEU A 85 -15.32 19.15 -18.59
CA LEU A 85 -14.47 20.18 -17.99
C LEU A 85 -15.21 20.92 -16.87
N GLU A 86 -16.50 21.23 -17.07
CA GLU A 86 -17.31 21.93 -16.08
C GLU A 86 -17.54 21.09 -14.80
N GLU A 87 -17.78 19.77 -14.93
CA GLU A 87 -17.87 18.88 -13.76
C GLU A 87 -16.58 18.87 -12.95
N MET A 88 -15.43 18.82 -13.63
CA MET A 88 -14.12 18.87 -12.99
C MET A 88 -13.90 20.20 -12.26
N LYS A 89 -14.23 21.34 -12.90
CA LYS A 89 -14.16 22.68 -12.28
C LYS A 89 -15.03 22.78 -11.03
N ASN A 90 -16.24 22.25 -11.10
CA ASN A 90 -17.16 22.25 -9.96
C ASN A 90 -16.65 21.43 -8.80
N ALA A 91 -16.03 20.27 -9.03
CA ALA A 91 -15.41 19.47 -7.98
C ALA A 91 -14.29 20.23 -7.24
N ILE A 92 -13.48 21.00 -7.96
CA ILE A 92 -12.44 21.84 -7.37
C ILE A 92 -13.04 23.01 -6.57
N LYS A 93 -14.09 23.67 -7.10
CA LYS A 93 -14.82 24.72 -6.38
C LYS A 93 -15.43 24.21 -5.07
N GLU A 94 -16.07 23.03 -5.12
CA GLU A 94 -16.63 22.37 -3.94
C GLU A 94 -15.56 22.11 -2.87
N TYR A 95 -14.38 21.63 -3.28
CA TYR A 95 -13.26 21.41 -2.38
C TYR A 95 -12.82 22.71 -1.69
N ILE A 96 -12.63 23.80 -2.45
CA ILE A 96 -12.24 25.10 -1.90
C ILE A 96 -13.28 25.59 -0.87
N ASN A 97 -14.56 25.48 -1.19
CA ASN A 97 -15.64 25.96 -0.33
C ASN A 97 -15.83 25.11 0.93
N SER A 98 -15.45 23.84 0.89
CA SER A 98 -15.67 22.88 1.99
C SER A 98 -14.49 22.80 2.95
N ASN A 99 -13.33 23.35 2.59
CA ASN A 99 -12.11 23.27 3.39
C ASN A 99 -11.64 24.64 3.87
N LYS A 100 -11.05 24.68 5.07
CA LYS A 100 -10.37 25.87 5.59
C LYS A 100 -8.94 25.87 5.05
N LEU A 101 -8.72 26.58 3.96
CA LEU A 101 -7.42 26.68 3.32
C LEU A 101 -6.58 27.78 3.98
N ARG A 102 -5.27 27.56 4.05
CA ARG A 102 -4.27 28.57 4.43
C ARG A 102 -3.98 29.49 3.26
N GLU A 103 -3.47 30.67 3.53
CA GLU A 103 -3.00 31.57 2.48
C GLU A 103 -1.92 30.88 1.62
N ASN A 104 -2.04 30.95 0.30
CA ASN A 104 -1.18 30.27 -0.68
C ASN A 104 -1.10 28.73 -0.55
N GLU A 105 -2.08 28.09 0.10
CA GLU A 105 -2.16 26.61 0.12
C GLU A 105 -2.42 26.09 -1.30
N TRP A 106 -1.57 25.14 -1.73
CA TRP A 106 -1.72 24.51 -3.04
C TRP A 106 -2.91 23.55 -3.06
N ILE A 107 -3.76 23.72 -4.06
CA ILE A 107 -4.89 22.85 -4.31
C ILE A 107 -4.48 21.87 -5.39
N CYS A 108 -4.26 20.61 -4.98
CA CYS A 108 -3.85 19.56 -5.88
C CYS A 108 -5.01 18.60 -6.18
N GLY A 109 -5.17 18.23 -7.45
CA GLY A 109 -6.13 17.22 -7.89
C GLY A 109 -5.49 16.23 -8.85
N ARG A 110 -5.98 14.99 -8.90
CA ARG A 110 -5.44 13.96 -9.79
C ARG A 110 -6.54 13.10 -10.41
N GLY A 111 -6.26 12.61 -11.62
CA GLY A 111 -7.06 11.56 -12.24
C GLY A 111 -7.96 12.04 -13.38
N TRP A 112 -7.98 13.32 -13.69
CA TRP A 112 -8.74 13.80 -14.83
C TRP A 112 -8.20 13.26 -16.18
N ASN A 113 -9.11 13.11 -17.15
CA ASN A 113 -8.77 12.71 -18.51
C ASN A 113 -9.70 13.41 -19.52
N HIS A 114 -9.13 14.29 -20.36
CA HIS A 114 -9.86 15.06 -21.35
C HIS A 114 -10.48 14.20 -22.47
N ASP A 115 -9.99 12.97 -22.68
CA ASP A 115 -10.54 12.03 -23.67
C ASP A 115 -12.01 11.66 -23.34
N TYR A 116 -12.43 11.86 -22.08
CA TYR A 116 -13.78 11.58 -21.61
C TYR A 116 -14.67 12.84 -21.54
N PHE A 117 -14.12 14.03 -21.79
CA PHE A 117 -14.93 15.26 -21.77
C PHE A 117 -15.95 15.27 -22.91
N ASN A 118 -17.19 15.56 -22.59
CA ASN A 118 -18.29 15.66 -23.55
C ASN A 118 -18.63 17.10 -23.96
N ASP A 119 -18.07 18.09 -23.25
CA ASP A 119 -18.31 19.54 -23.47
C ASP A 119 -17.18 20.21 -24.26
N VAL A 120 -15.95 19.72 -24.15
CA VAL A 120 -14.79 20.24 -24.88
C VAL A 120 -13.87 19.11 -25.36
N ASN A 121 -13.18 19.34 -26.47
CA ASN A 121 -12.19 18.38 -27.00
C ASN A 121 -10.78 18.99 -26.95
N ARG A 122 -10.34 19.36 -25.76
CA ARG A 122 -9.01 19.92 -25.48
C ARG A 122 -8.57 19.69 -24.03
N PHE A 123 -7.31 19.90 -23.77
CA PHE A 123 -6.82 19.99 -22.40
C PHE A 123 -7.42 21.22 -21.68
N PRO A 124 -7.61 21.14 -20.36
CA PRO A 124 -7.78 22.33 -19.53
C PRO A 124 -6.55 23.24 -19.66
N THR A 125 -6.75 24.54 -19.47
CA THR A 125 -5.67 25.55 -19.47
C THR A 125 -5.69 26.34 -18.16
N LYS A 126 -4.71 27.25 -17.97
CA LYS A 126 -4.70 28.16 -16.83
C LYS A 126 -5.99 28.98 -16.73
N ASP A 127 -6.54 29.40 -17.87
CA ASP A 127 -7.75 30.25 -17.89
C ASP A 127 -8.98 29.49 -17.35
N ASP A 128 -9.12 28.21 -17.67
CA ASP A 128 -10.17 27.36 -17.11
C ASP A 128 -10.05 27.22 -15.58
N LEU A 129 -8.81 27.14 -15.06
CA LEU A 129 -8.55 27.04 -13.63
C LEU A 129 -8.65 28.40 -12.93
N ASP A 130 -8.33 29.50 -13.60
CA ASP A 130 -8.52 30.87 -13.10
C ASP A 130 -10.00 31.21 -12.89
N GLU A 131 -10.92 30.63 -13.69
CA GLU A 131 -12.37 30.72 -13.44
C GLU A 131 -12.79 30.05 -12.10
N ILE A 132 -11.96 29.16 -11.56
CA ILE A 132 -12.20 28.55 -10.25
C ILE A 132 -11.69 29.46 -9.14
N SER A 133 -10.41 29.84 -9.22
CA SER A 133 -9.76 30.73 -8.26
C SER A 133 -8.48 31.31 -8.84
N THR A 134 -8.27 32.61 -8.63
CA THR A 134 -7.00 33.31 -8.82
C THR A 134 -6.29 33.61 -7.48
N GLU A 135 -6.89 33.21 -6.36
CA GLU A 135 -6.37 33.42 -5.02
C GLU A 135 -5.48 32.27 -4.56
N TYR A 136 -5.89 31.02 -4.86
CA TYR A 136 -5.17 29.81 -4.50
C TYR A 136 -4.43 29.23 -5.71
N PRO A 137 -3.18 28.75 -5.52
CA PRO A 137 -2.47 28.00 -6.57
C PRO A 137 -3.14 26.64 -6.78
N ILE A 138 -3.54 26.34 -8.03
CA ILE A 138 -4.20 25.09 -8.42
C ILE A 138 -3.26 24.29 -9.32
N CYS A 139 -3.10 23.00 -9.03
CA CYS A 139 -2.36 22.05 -9.84
C CYS A 139 -3.18 20.76 -10.01
N ILE A 140 -3.59 20.45 -11.24
CA ILE A 140 -4.33 19.22 -11.53
C ILE A 140 -3.52 18.28 -12.41
N ILE A 141 -3.36 17.03 -11.95
CA ILE A 141 -2.52 16.00 -12.59
C ILE A 141 -3.42 15.07 -13.40
N ARG A 142 -3.09 14.89 -14.68
CA ARG A 142 -3.82 13.96 -15.56
C ARG A 142 -3.64 12.50 -15.06
N ALA A 143 -4.60 11.63 -15.38
CA ALA A 143 -4.61 10.23 -14.99
C ALA A 143 -3.29 9.48 -15.28
N CYS A 144 -2.64 9.79 -16.42
CA CYS A 144 -1.36 9.19 -16.79
C CYS A 144 -0.17 9.63 -15.92
N GLY A 145 -0.28 10.72 -15.15
CA GLY A 145 0.83 11.26 -14.34
C GLY A 145 1.87 12.08 -15.12
N HIS A 146 1.85 12.07 -16.44
CA HIS A 146 2.84 12.73 -17.31
C HIS A 146 2.45 14.15 -17.75
N VAL A 147 1.31 14.65 -17.29
CA VAL A 147 0.82 16.00 -17.61
C VAL A 147 0.19 16.60 -16.36
N CYS A 148 0.53 17.85 -16.05
CA CYS A 148 -0.26 18.65 -15.12
C CYS A 148 -0.71 19.96 -15.79
N VAL A 149 -1.77 20.54 -15.23
CA VAL A 149 -2.27 21.87 -15.61
C VAL A 149 -2.35 22.71 -14.35
N VAL A 150 -1.90 23.96 -14.44
CA VAL A 150 -1.87 24.90 -13.32
C VAL A 150 -2.53 26.21 -13.70
N ASN A 151 -3.03 26.94 -12.70
CA ASN A 151 -3.62 28.27 -12.88
C ASN A 151 -2.55 29.37 -12.86
N SER A 152 -2.96 30.63 -13.12
CA SER A 152 -2.07 31.78 -13.12
C SER A 152 -1.40 32.04 -11.78
N LYS A 153 -2.08 31.77 -10.66
CA LYS A 153 -1.50 31.90 -9.30
C LYS A 153 -0.35 30.92 -9.06
N ALA A 154 -0.48 29.69 -9.54
CA ALA A 154 0.58 28.71 -9.46
C ALA A 154 1.78 29.08 -10.34
N LEU A 155 1.55 29.61 -11.56
CA LEU A 155 2.63 30.13 -12.42
C LEU A 155 3.37 31.30 -11.76
N GLU A 156 2.65 32.22 -11.12
CA GLU A 156 3.22 33.34 -10.37
C GLU A 156 4.16 32.83 -9.27
N LEU A 157 3.67 31.93 -8.40
CA LEU A 157 4.45 31.37 -7.30
C LEU A 157 5.64 30.53 -7.78
N ALA A 158 5.51 29.87 -8.93
CA ALA A 158 6.60 29.13 -9.55
C ALA A 158 7.62 30.03 -10.24
N GLY A 159 7.30 31.31 -10.47
CA GLY A 159 8.17 32.25 -11.19
C GLY A 159 8.23 31.97 -12.69
N ILE A 160 7.20 31.30 -13.24
CA ILE A 160 7.13 30.87 -14.64
C ILE A 160 6.41 31.94 -15.48
N ASN A 161 7.08 32.38 -16.53
CA ASN A 161 6.58 33.42 -17.45
C ASN A 161 7.15 33.23 -18.87
N LYS A 162 6.84 34.12 -19.78
CA LYS A 162 7.30 34.08 -21.19
C LYS A 162 8.82 33.99 -21.38
N ASN A 163 9.62 34.36 -20.38
CA ASN A 163 11.08 34.29 -20.44
C ASN A 163 11.62 32.96 -19.88
N THR A 164 10.76 32.10 -19.36
CA THR A 164 11.15 30.78 -18.85
C THR A 164 11.56 29.87 -20.02
N LEU A 165 12.75 29.28 -19.92
CA LEU A 165 13.26 28.38 -20.95
C LEU A 165 12.62 27.00 -20.81
N GLN A 166 12.41 26.34 -21.93
CA GLN A 166 12.06 24.90 -21.95
C GLN A 166 13.21 24.11 -21.33
N ILE A 167 12.88 22.99 -20.70
CA ILE A 167 13.87 22.12 -20.07
C ILE A 167 14.08 20.83 -20.85
N GLU A 168 15.26 20.23 -20.71
CA GLU A 168 15.58 18.98 -21.38
C GLU A 168 14.64 17.84 -20.90
N GLY A 169 14.08 17.09 -21.84
CA GLY A 169 13.17 15.99 -21.56
C GLY A 169 11.78 16.41 -21.09
N GLY A 170 11.43 17.69 -21.16
CA GLY A 170 10.10 18.19 -20.82
C GLY A 170 9.66 19.36 -21.67
N GLN A 171 8.37 19.67 -21.65
CA GLN A 171 7.78 20.78 -22.39
C GLN A 171 6.66 21.41 -21.58
N PHE A 172 6.55 22.74 -21.59
CA PHE A 172 5.32 23.43 -21.25
C PHE A 172 4.75 24.14 -22.47
N ASP A 173 3.43 24.16 -22.55
CA ASP A 173 2.73 24.72 -23.69
C ASP A 173 2.62 26.26 -23.52
N ILE A 174 2.69 26.99 -24.64
CA ILE A 174 2.55 28.45 -24.71
C ILE A 174 1.35 28.83 -25.57
N ASP A 175 0.76 29.97 -25.27
CA ASP A 175 -0.33 30.55 -26.06
C ASP A 175 0.21 31.37 -27.27
N GLU A 176 -0.67 31.99 -28.02
CA GLU A 176 -0.35 32.82 -29.19
C GLU A 176 0.48 34.07 -28.85
N ASN A 177 0.53 34.48 -27.57
CA ASN A 177 1.30 35.60 -27.07
C ASN A 177 2.68 35.16 -26.49
N ASN A 178 3.04 33.89 -26.68
CA ASN A 178 4.21 33.23 -26.07
C ASN A 178 4.17 33.21 -24.53
N GLU A 179 3.01 33.32 -23.91
CA GLU A 179 2.85 33.16 -22.46
C GLU A 179 2.52 31.67 -22.13
N PRO A 180 3.05 31.11 -21.03
CA PRO A 180 2.69 29.77 -20.58
C PRO A 180 1.17 29.64 -20.38
N ASN A 181 0.55 28.63 -21.01
CA ASN A 181 -0.88 28.40 -20.92
C ASN A 181 -1.30 27.49 -19.76
N GLY A 182 -0.36 27.11 -18.91
CA GLY A 182 -0.57 26.30 -17.71
C GLY A 182 -0.36 24.79 -17.90
N ILE A 183 -0.13 24.30 -19.11
CA ILE A 183 0.07 22.86 -19.38
C ILE A 183 1.56 22.52 -19.32
N PHE A 184 1.94 21.51 -18.49
CA PHE A 184 3.30 21.01 -18.32
C PHE A 184 3.35 19.51 -18.61
N ARG A 185 4.43 19.05 -19.26
CA ARG A 185 4.62 17.66 -19.73
C ARG A 185 5.99 17.13 -19.31
N GLU A 186 6.03 15.85 -18.95
CA GLU A 186 7.24 15.10 -18.61
C GLU A 186 8.12 15.84 -17.59
N ASN A 187 9.42 16.00 -17.85
CA ASN A 187 10.33 16.68 -16.91
C ASN A 187 9.91 18.11 -16.57
N ALA A 188 9.09 18.78 -17.40
CA ALA A 188 8.61 20.11 -17.11
C ALA A 188 7.66 20.18 -15.89
N LEU A 189 7.07 19.04 -15.47
CA LEU A 189 6.30 18.95 -14.24
C LEU A 189 7.12 19.40 -13.02
N ASN A 190 8.44 19.15 -13.04
CA ASN A 190 9.34 19.51 -11.93
C ASN A 190 9.45 21.02 -11.73
N LEU A 191 9.19 21.84 -12.77
CA LEU A 191 9.12 23.30 -12.62
C LEU A 191 8.01 23.72 -11.66
N ILE A 192 6.94 22.95 -11.60
CA ILE A 192 5.79 23.16 -10.71
C ILE A 192 5.98 22.40 -9.39
N TYR A 193 6.27 21.10 -9.43
CA TYR A 193 6.32 20.25 -8.24
C TYR A 193 7.37 20.73 -7.23
N ASN A 194 8.52 21.22 -7.68
CA ASN A 194 9.55 21.80 -6.82
C ASN A 194 9.13 23.12 -6.14
N LYS A 195 7.95 23.66 -6.48
CA LYS A 195 7.40 24.88 -5.87
C LYS A 195 6.23 24.60 -4.94
N ILE A 196 5.67 23.39 -4.99
CA ILE A 196 4.69 22.95 -4.00
C ILE A 196 5.45 22.82 -2.66
N PRO A 197 5.01 23.51 -1.60
CA PRO A 197 5.71 23.48 -0.33
C PRO A 197 5.86 22.07 0.21
N THR A 198 7.03 21.72 0.66
CA THR A 198 7.28 20.48 1.39
C THR A 198 6.44 20.48 2.67
N PRO A 199 5.69 19.40 2.99
CA PRO A 199 4.88 19.37 4.18
C PRO A 199 5.73 19.44 5.46
N ASP A 200 5.26 20.18 6.45
CA ASP A 200 5.85 20.16 7.79
C ASP A 200 5.42 18.89 8.56
N LYS A 201 6.01 18.70 9.76
CA LYS A 201 5.72 17.52 10.58
C LYS A 201 4.22 17.41 10.97
N GLU A 202 3.54 18.51 11.22
CA GLU A 202 2.10 18.50 11.54
C GLU A 202 1.26 18.14 10.31
N ASP A 203 1.65 18.59 9.12
CA ASP A 203 1.01 18.17 7.87
C ASP A 203 1.18 16.67 7.65
N ILE A 204 2.39 16.12 7.91
CA ILE A 204 2.66 14.67 7.84
C ILE A 204 1.80 13.91 8.85
N LYS A 205 1.73 14.35 10.12
CA LYS A 205 0.86 13.74 11.14
C LYS A 205 -0.60 13.71 10.70
N ASN A 206 -1.10 14.79 10.13
CA ASN A 206 -2.48 14.87 9.63
C ASN A 206 -2.74 13.92 8.45
N MET A 207 -1.77 13.76 7.54
CA MET A 207 -1.86 12.79 6.44
C MET A 207 -1.91 11.36 6.96
N ILE A 208 -1.02 11.01 7.90
CA ILE A 208 -1.01 9.69 8.55
C ILE A 208 -2.34 9.39 9.22
N LEU A 209 -2.89 10.33 10.00
CA LEU A 209 -4.18 10.15 10.68
C LEU A 209 -5.33 9.93 9.68
N LYS A 210 -5.32 10.68 8.58
CA LYS A 210 -6.33 10.52 7.53
C LYS A 210 -6.23 9.17 6.81
N ALA A 211 -5.01 8.71 6.55
CA ALA A 211 -4.79 7.36 6.03
C ALA A 211 -5.29 6.29 7.01
N CYS A 212 -4.95 6.39 8.29
CA CYS A 212 -5.40 5.45 9.32
C CYS A 212 -6.93 5.38 9.43
N GLU A 213 -7.62 6.54 9.40
CA GLU A 213 -9.08 6.60 9.38
C GLU A 213 -9.67 5.82 8.20
N SER A 214 -9.10 6.02 7.00
CA SER A 214 -9.54 5.32 5.79
C SER A 214 -9.22 3.82 5.85
N LEU A 215 -8.00 3.44 6.28
CA LEU A 215 -7.59 2.04 6.44
C LEU A 215 -8.51 1.26 7.40
N ASN A 216 -8.91 1.89 8.50
CA ASN A 216 -9.85 1.27 9.43
C ASN A 216 -11.20 0.96 8.78
N SER A 217 -11.66 1.75 7.80
CA SER A 217 -12.90 1.47 7.07
C SER A 217 -12.82 0.21 6.18
N TYR A 218 -11.62 -0.22 5.83
CA TYR A 218 -11.33 -1.47 5.13
C TYR A 218 -10.96 -2.62 6.08
N GLY A 219 -11.03 -2.42 7.39
CA GLY A 219 -10.71 -3.45 8.38
C GLY A 219 -9.22 -3.58 8.70
N VAL A 220 -8.38 -2.70 8.16
CA VAL A 220 -6.93 -2.73 8.39
C VAL A 220 -6.61 -2.18 9.78
N THR A 221 -5.90 -2.98 10.57
CA THR A 221 -5.42 -2.65 11.92
C THR A 221 -3.91 -2.61 12.02
N SER A 222 -3.22 -3.12 10.99
CA SER A 222 -1.76 -3.10 10.88
C SER A 222 -1.35 -2.91 9.43
N ALA A 223 -0.29 -2.13 9.19
CA ALA A 223 0.27 -1.89 7.86
C ALA A 223 1.80 -1.94 7.89
N GLN A 224 2.40 -2.54 6.87
CA GLN A 224 3.82 -2.45 6.60
C GLN A 224 3.99 -1.44 5.47
N THR A 225 4.63 -0.33 5.77
CA THR A 225 4.63 0.85 4.91
C THR A 225 6.03 1.27 4.51
N ASP A 226 6.15 1.88 3.36
CA ASP A 226 7.36 2.45 2.78
C ASP A 226 7.13 3.95 2.56
N ASP A 227 7.54 4.77 3.53
CA ASP A 227 7.14 6.18 3.57
C ASP A 227 8.29 7.18 3.46
N PHE A 228 9.56 6.75 3.58
CA PHE A 228 10.69 7.68 3.73
C PHE A 228 10.93 8.58 2.52
N ILE A 229 10.55 8.15 1.32
CA ILE A 229 10.79 8.91 0.08
C ILE A 229 9.54 9.58 -0.51
N VAL A 230 8.41 9.54 0.20
CA VAL A 230 7.14 10.12 -0.30
C VAL A 230 7.28 11.61 -0.64
N PHE A 231 8.07 12.33 0.14
CA PHE A 231 8.35 13.75 -0.08
C PHE A 231 9.84 13.99 -0.28
N PRO A 232 10.29 14.31 -1.51
CA PRO A 232 11.68 14.66 -1.75
C PRO A 232 12.16 15.80 -0.84
N GLY A 233 13.30 15.58 -0.18
CA GLY A 233 13.90 16.57 0.73
C GLY A 233 13.35 16.58 2.16
N VAL A 234 12.38 15.74 2.49
CA VAL A 234 11.99 15.46 3.89
C VAL A 234 12.93 14.40 4.45
N ASP A 235 13.60 14.72 5.56
CA ASP A 235 14.43 13.73 6.27
C ASP A 235 13.54 12.65 6.90
N TYR A 236 13.94 11.38 6.76
CA TYR A 236 13.22 10.24 7.34
C TYR A 236 13.00 10.37 8.86
N GLU A 237 13.87 11.09 9.57
CA GLU A 237 13.70 11.39 11.01
C GLU A 237 12.41 12.19 11.28
N VAL A 238 11.99 13.05 10.38
CA VAL A 238 10.73 13.80 10.52
C VAL A 238 9.56 12.84 10.46
N ILE A 239 9.59 11.86 9.57
CA ILE A 239 8.55 10.84 9.40
C ILE A 239 8.51 9.90 10.62
N ILE A 240 9.67 9.39 11.04
CA ILE A 240 9.80 8.55 12.25
C ILE A 240 9.24 9.30 13.48
N ASN A 241 9.62 10.57 13.65
CA ASN A 241 9.16 11.37 14.77
C ASN A 241 7.65 11.65 14.72
N ALA A 242 7.09 11.86 13.52
CA ALA A 242 5.64 12.01 13.36
C ALA A 242 4.88 10.75 13.82
N TYR A 243 5.31 9.57 13.41
CA TYR A 243 4.73 8.30 13.86
C TYR A 243 4.88 8.09 15.36
N LYS A 244 6.08 8.30 15.91
CA LYS A 244 6.33 8.16 17.36
C LYS A 244 5.50 9.12 18.21
N GLU A 245 5.35 10.37 17.77
CA GLU A 245 4.51 11.35 18.44
C GLU A 245 3.04 10.92 18.43
N LEU A 246 2.52 10.49 17.27
CA LEU A 246 1.14 9.98 17.15
C LEU A 246 0.90 8.72 18.00
N ALA A 247 1.88 7.82 18.08
CA ALA A 247 1.84 6.64 18.96
C ALA A 247 1.77 7.06 20.43
N ASN A 248 2.66 7.96 20.88
CA ASN A 248 2.69 8.48 22.26
C ASN A 248 1.41 9.25 22.63
N GLU A 249 0.81 9.96 21.68
CA GLU A 249 -0.46 10.66 21.83
C GLU A 249 -1.67 9.70 21.86
N GLY A 250 -1.47 8.41 21.58
CA GLY A 250 -2.54 7.40 21.47
C GLY A 250 -3.51 7.65 20.32
N LYS A 251 -3.03 8.30 19.25
CA LYS A 251 -3.82 8.67 18.07
C LYS A 251 -3.70 7.70 16.91
N LEU A 252 -2.66 6.87 16.88
CA LEU A 252 -2.55 5.84 15.84
C LEU A 252 -3.63 4.77 16.03
N THR A 253 -4.42 4.54 14.98
CA THR A 253 -5.46 3.52 14.92
C THR A 253 -5.11 2.37 13.98
N VAL A 254 -3.89 2.37 13.46
CA VAL A 254 -3.24 1.31 12.69
C VAL A 254 -1.83 1.13 13.25
N LYS A 255 -1.41 -0.11 13.49
CA LYS A 255 -0.04 -0.44 13.91
C LYS A 255 0.86 -0.45 12.69
N ILE A 256 1.99 0.25 12.77
CA ILE A 256 2.86 0.57 11.64
C ILE A 256 4.19 -0.18 11.77
N TYR A 257 4.60 -0.84 10.69
CA TYR A 257 5.92 -1.45 10.51
C TYR A 257 6.58 -0.82 9.30
N GLU A 258 7.56 0.06 9.52
CA GLU A 258 8.17 0.90 8.50
C GLU A 258 9.22 0.13 7.69
N GLN A 259 8.99 -0.05 6.41
CA GLN A 259 9.95 -0.59 5.45
C GLN A 259 10.88 0.56 5.03
N ALA A 260 12.05 0.64 5.68
CA ALA A 260 12.95 1.77 5.56
C ALA A 260 13.60 1.84 4.16
N GLN A 261 13.07 2.68 3.28
CA GLN A 261 13.64 2.88 1.95
C GLN A 261 14.85 3.81 2.02
N LEU A 262 16.03 3.21 1.93
CA LEU A 262 17.34 3.86 1.98
C LEU A 262 18.13 3.43 0.74
N ALA A 263 18.15 4.30 -0.26
CA ALA A 263 18.64 3.94 -1.59
C ALA A 263 20.18 3.88 -1.70
N GLN A 264 20.89 4.54 -0.76
CA GLN A 264 22.36 4.67 -0.80
C GLN A 264 22.99 4.02 0.43
N LYS A 265 24.19 3.48 0.24
CA LYS A 265 24.98 2.84 1.31
C LYS A 265 25.19 3.78 2.50
N GLU A 266 25.57 5.00 2.25
CA GLU A 266 25.85 5.99 3.28
C GLU A 266 24.61 6.32 4.12
N GLU A 267 23.43 6.32 3.49
CA GLU A 267 22.15 6.50 4.19
C GLU A 267 21.86 5.31 5.11
N LEU A 268 22.03 4.08 4.60
CA LEU A 268 21.86 2.86 5.38
C LEU A 268 22.83 2.79 6.57
N GLU A 269 24.12 3.06 6.34
CA GLU A 269 25.11 3.05 7.40
C GLU A 269 24.82 4.13 8.47
N SER A 270 24.41 5.33 8.03
CA SER A 270 23.99 6.40 8.93
C SER A 270 22.74 6.00 9.75
N PHE A 271 21.73 5.38 9.12
CA PHE A 271 20.54 4.89 9.77
C PHE A 271 20.84 3.84 10.85
N LEU A 272 21.66 2.85 10.50
CA LEU A 272 22.11 1.80 11.42
C LEU A 272 22.94 2.36 12.58
N SER A 273 23.79 3.36 12.32
CA SER A 273 24.62 4.01 13.35
C SER A 273 23.82 4.73 14.42
N LYS A 274 22.59 5.17 14.09
CA LYS A 274 21.63 5.77 15.01
C LYS A 274 20.85 4.73 15.82
N GLY A 275 21.13 3.43 15.60
CA GLY A 275 20.49 2.32 16.30
C GLY A 275 19.15 1.89 15.68
N TYR A 276 18.80 2.36 14.50
CA TYR A 276 17.61 1.91 13.79
C TYR A 276 17.89 0.58 13.08
N THR A 277 17.16 -0.45 13.44
CA THR A 277 17.17 -1.76 12.78
C THR A 277 15.82 -2.45 12.98
N THR A 278 15.60 -3.58 12.33
CA THR A 278 14.36 -4.35 12.42
C THR A 278 13.92 -4.59 13.85
N GLY A 279 12.67 -4.27 14.17
CA GLY A 279 12.03 -4.46 15.47
C GLY A 279 12.19 -3.30 16.45
N VAL A 280 13.01 -2.30 16.16
CA VAL A 280 13.17 -1.12 17.02
C VAL A 280 11.92 -0.27 16.99
N GLY A 281 11.31 -0.03 18.14
CA GLY A 281 10.08 0.75 18.29
C GLY A 281 9.21 0.26 19.44
N ASP A 282 7.89 0.47 19.33
CA ASP A 282 6.91 0.07 20.32
C ASP A 282 5.76 -0.74 19.68
N ASP A 283 4.64 -0.91 20.39
CA ASP A 283 3.50 -1.70 19.90
C ASP A 283 2.74 -1.04 18.74
N TYR A 284 2.98 0.26 18.46
CA TYR A 284 2.26 1.01 17.43
C TYR A 284 3.14 1.44 16.25
N PHE A 285 4.44 1.62 16.49
CA PHE A 285 5.38 1.97 15.43
C PHE A 285 6.70 1.25 15.61
N ARG A 286 7.12 0.49 14.59
CA ARG A 286 8.40 -0.22 14.56
C ARG A 286 9.11 -0.01 13.24
N ILE A 287 10.44 0.01 13.32
CA ILE A 287 11.31 -0.07 12.15
C ILE A 287 11.29 -1.52 11.64
N GLY A 288 11.10 -1.67 10.36
CA GLY A 288 11.03 -2.93 9.63
C GLY A 288 12.30 -3.23 8.83
N PRO A 289 12.13 -3.79 7.61
CA PRO A 289 13.23 -4.14 6.72
C PRO A 289 13.86 -2.91 6.05
N LEU A 290 15.09 -3.08 5.57
CA LEU A 290 15.60 -2.27 4.48
C LEU A 290 14.73 -2.52 3.25
N LYS A 291 14.16 -1.46 2.66
CA LYS A 291 13.42 -1.49 1.40
C LYS A 291 14.31 -0.98 0.28
N LEU A 292 14.38 -1.74 -0.81
CA LEU A 292 15.02 -1.32 -2.05
C LEU A 292 14.06 -1.55 -3.22
N LEU A 293 14.23 -0.76 -4.28
CA LEU A 293 13.51 -0.94 -5.54
C LEU A 293 14.45 -1.62 -6.54
N GLY A 294 14.21 -2.88 -6.88
CA GLY A 294 15.07 -3.66 -7.78
C GLY A 294 14.85 -3.37 -9.26
N ASP A 295 13.60 -3.14 -9.64
CA ASP A 295 13.19 -2.84 -11.01
C ASP A 295 11.94 -1.97 -11.04
N GLY A 296 11.29 -1.87 -12.20
CA GLY A 296 10.04 -1.14 -12.36
C GLY A 296 8.81 -2.04 -12.42
N SER A 297 7.84 -1.75 -13.33
CA SER A 297 6.56 -2.45 -13.43
C SER A 297 6.38 -3.19 -14.76
N LEU A 298 5.55 -4.25 -14.73
CA LEU A 298 5.21 -5.02 -15.93
C LEU A 298 4.44 -4.16 -16.94
N GLY A 299 3.48 -3.37 -16.48
CA GLY A 299 2.66 -2.51 -17.35
C GLY A 299 3.46 -1.49 -18.13
N ALA A 300 4.47 -0.87 -17.51
CA ALA A 300 5.36 0.12 -18.13
C ALA A 300 6.51 -0.49 -18.94
N ARG A 301 6.67 -1.80 -18.97
CA ARG A 301 7.82 -2.54 -19.55
C ARG A 301 9.16 -2.15 -18.91
N THR A 302 9.13 -1.88 -17.62
CA THR A 302 10.32 -1.54 -16.81
C THR A 302 10.67 -2.62 -15.79
N ALA A 303 9.83 -3.64 -15.59
CA ALA A 303 10.22 -4.86 -14.87
C ALA A 303 11.38 -5.54 -15.62
N TYR A 304 12.46 -5.91 -14.89
CA TYR A 304 13.69 -6.41 -15.49
C TYR A 304 13.65 -7.91 -15.70
N LEU A 305 13.66 -8.33 -16.97
CA LEU A 305 13.42 -9.69 -17.44
C LEU A 305 14.68 -10.37 -17.94
N ASN A 306 14.72 -11.71 -17.86
CA ASN A 306 15.76 -12.54 -18.49
C ASN A 306 15.63 -12.56 -20.01
N GLU A 307 14.41 -12.46 -20.54
CA GLU A 307 14.11 -12.40 -21.97
C GLU A 307 13.33 -11.12 -22.31
N PRO A 308 13.47 -10.59 -23.55
CA PRO A 308 12.76 -9.38 -23.94
C PRO A 308 11.23 -9.49 -23.77
N TYR A 309 10.58 -8.36 -23.66
CA TYR A 309 9.11 -8.28 -23.69
C TYR A 309 8.60 -8.85 -25.02
N SER A 310 7.48 -9.58 -24.98
CA SER A 310 6.90 -10.21 -26.16
C SER A 310 6.30 -9.19 -27.14
N ASP A 311 5.80 -8.09 -26.62
CA ASP A 311 5.22 -6.97 -27.39
C ASP A 311 6.22 -5.83 -27.64
N ASP A 312 7.46 -5.93 -27.12
CA ASP A 312 8.57 -5.00 -27.38
C ASP A 312 9.93 -5.69 -27.22
N ASN A 313 10.42 -6.29 -28.30
CA ASN A 313 11.69 -7.00 -28.30
C ASN A 313 12.94 -6.10 -28.12
N SER A 314 12.78 -4.79 -28.05
CA SER A 314 13.89 -3.85 -27.89
C SER A 314 14.31 -3.64 -26.42
N THR A 315 13.52 -4.10 -25.45
CA THR A 315 13.79 -3.90 -24.03
C THR A 315 13.70 -5.17 -23.20
N LEU A 316 14.54 -5.23 -22.18
CA LEU A 316 14.49 -6.21 -21.08
C LEU A 316 13.93 -5.58 -19.77
N GLY A 317 13.53 -4.31 -19.79
CA GLY A 317 13.23 -3.54 -18.60
C GLY A 317 14.45 -2.80 -18.03
N ILE A 318 14.35 -2.36 -16.78
CA ILE A 318 15.35 -1.52 -16.13
C ILE A 318 15.69 -2.10 -14.77
N CYS A 319 16.97 -2.39 -14.53
CA CYS A 319 17.47 -2.68 -13.20
C CYS A 319 17.97 -1.39 -12.54
N THR A 320 17.62 -1.17 -11.30
CA THR A 320 17.97 0.06 -10.57
C THR A 320 19.33 -0.02 -9.87
N TYR A 321 19.82 -1.24 -9.61
CA TYR A 321 21.09 -1.53 -8.96
C TYR A 321 21.89 -2.55 -9.76
N THR A 322 23.23 -2.50 -9.71
CA THR A 322 24.07 -3.62 -10.14
C THR A 322 24.02 -4.76 -9.15
N GLN A 323 24.49 -5.96 -9.52
CA GLN A 323 24.57 -7.10 -8.59
C GLN A 323 25.46 -6.77 -7.39
N GLU A 324 26.58 -6.09 -7.62
CA GLU A 324 27.52 -5.70 -6.55
C GLU A 324 26.89 -4.71 -5.58
N GLN A 325 26.07 -3.78 -6.04
CA GLN A 325 25.35 -2.85 -5.20
C GLN A 325 24.31 -3.56 -4.34
N PHE A 326 23.53 -4.49 -4.92
CA PHE A 326 22.63 -5.33 -4.13
C PHE A 326 23.38 -6.14 -3.08
N ASP A 327 24.46 -6.81 -3.48
CA ASP A 327 25.27 -7.62 -2.57
C ASP A 327 25.75 -6.80 -1.36
N GLU A 328 26.26 -5.59 -1.62
CA GLU A 328 26.74 -4.69 -0.57
C GLU A 328 25.61 -4.23 0.37
N MET A 329 24.51 -3.74 -0.17
CA MET A 329 23.37 -3.24 0.61
C MET A 329 22.74 -4.34 1.46
N VAL A 330 22.51 -5.52 0.88
CA VAL A 330 21.93 -6.68 1.56
C VAL A 330 22.88 -7.20 2.66
N GLU A 331 24.19 -7.30 2.37
CA GLU A 331 25.18 -7.71 3.37
C GLU A 331 25.22 -6.77 4.58
N ILE A 332 25.24 -5.44 4.34
CA ILE A 332 25.24 -4.43 5.41
C ILE A 332 23.98 -4.58 6.28
N ALA A 333 22.80 -4.65 5.68
CA ALA A 333 21.54 -4.80 6.40
C ALA A 333 21.53 -6.11 7.21
N HIS A 334 21.82 -7.24 6.55
CA HIS A 334 21.80 -8.56 7.17
C HIS A 334 22.77 -8.68 8.35
N LYS A 335 24.01 -8.21 8.20
CA LYS A 335 25.04 -8.22 9.25
C LYS A 335 24.64 -7.40 10.48
N ASN A 336 23.83 -6.37 10.30
CA ASN A 336 23.32 -5.52 11.38
C ASN A 336 21.92 -5.96 11.88
N ASN A 337 21.54 -7.21 11.68
CA ASN A 337 20.24 -7.78 12.06
C ASN A 337 19.03 -7.08 11.44
N MET A 338 19.23 -6.36 10.36
CA MET A 338 18.12 -5.75 9.62
C MET A 338 17.60 -6.75 8.59
N GLN A 339 16.28 -6.94 8.55
CA GLN A 339 15.57 -7.65 7.51
C GLN A 339 15.71 -6.90 6.18
N VAL A 340 15.54 -7.54 5.04
CA VAL A 340 15.38 -6.87 3.75
C VAL A 340 14.05 -7.26 3.11
N ALA A 341 13.41 -6.29 2.44
CA ALA A 341 12.22 -6.48 1.62
C ALA A 341 12.44 -5.71 0.32
N ILE A 342 12.79 -6.41 -0.75
CA ILE A 342 13.24 -5.80 -2.00
C ILE A 342 12.18 -5.99 -3.08
N HIS A 343 11.76 -4.88 -3.69
CA HIS A 343 10.86 -4.89 -4.84
C HIS A 343 11.53 -5.61 -6.01
N ALA A 344 10.90 -6.63 -6.53
CA ALA A 344 11.27 -7.28 -7.79
C ALA A 344 10.03 -7.89 -8.46
N ILE A 345 9.68 -7.36 -9.61
CA ILE A 345 8.58 -7.82 -10.46
C ILE A 345 9.10 -8.76 -11.54
N GLY A 346 10.17 -8.37 -12.22
CA GLY A 346 10.81 -9.17 -13.26
C GLY A 346 11.64 -10.33 -12.70
N ASP A 347 11.64 -11.44 -13.40
CA ASP A 347 12.38 -12.65 -13.05
C ASP A 347 13.90 -12.41 -12.93
N LYS A 348 14.47 -11.54 -13.78
CA LYS A 348 15.89 -11.19 -13.71
C LYS A 348 16.24 -10.35 -12.49
N ALA A 349 15.41 -9.34 -12.15
CA ALA A 349 15.60 -8.57 -10.94
C ALA A 349 15.51 -9.47 -9.70
N MET A 350 14.53 -10.38 -9.70
CA MET A 350 14.33 -11.33 -8.60
C MET A 350 15.52 -12.28 -8.44
N ASP A 351 16.10 -12.80 -9.54
CA ASP A 351 17.35 -13.58 -9.51
C ASP A 351 18.48 -12.81 -8.82
N MET A 352 18.67 -11.55 -9.16
CA MET A 352 19.72 -10.71 -8.58
C MET A 352 19.51 -10.47 -7.08
N VAL A 353 18.28 -10.20 -6.68
CA VAL A 353 17.91 -10.01 -5.26
C VAL A 353 18.15 -11.30 -4.47
N VAL A 354 17.65 -12.43 -4.97
CA VAL A 354 17.82 -13.73 -4.30
C VAL A 354 19.30 -14.12 -4.21
N ASN A 355 20.11 -13.85 -5.25
CA ASN A 355 21.55 -14.07 -5.21
C ASN A 355 22.23 -13.28 -4.07
N SER A 356 21.84 -12.02 -3.87
CA SER A 356 22.42 -11.20 -2.81
C SER A 356 22.03 -11.68 -1.42
N ILE A 357 20.78 -12.11 -1.24
CA ILE A 357 20.31 -12.68 0.04
C ILE A 357 21.04 -14.00 0.33
N GLU A 358 21.16 -14.88 -0.64
CA GLU A 358 21.88 -16.17 -0.51
C GLU A 358 23.34 -15.95 -0.11
N LYS A 359 24.07 -15.06 -0.80
CA LYS A 359 25.44 -14.69 -0.45
C LYS A 359 25.58 -14.15 0.98
N ALA A 360 24.63 -13.33 1.42
CA ALA A 360 24.63 -12.79 2.76
C ALA A 360 24.37 -13.87 3.83
N LEU A 361 23.45 -14.80 3.56
CA LEU A 361 23.13 -15.94 4.43
C LEU A 361 24.30 -16.95 4.50
N ASP A 362 24.96 -17.24 3.39
CA ASP A 362 26.14 -18.09 3.35
C ASP A 362 27.29 -17.53 4.20
N LYS A 363 27.47 -16.21 4.14
CA LYS A 363 28.55 -15.53 4.87
C LYS A 363 28.25 -15.34 6.36
N TYR A 364 26.98 -15.09 6.69
CA TYR A 364 26.50 -14.86 8.05
C TYR A 364 25.21 -15.65 8.30
N PRO A 365 25.26 -16.96 8.58
CA PRO A 365 24.06 -17.79 8.74
C PRO A 365 23.09 -17.26 9.80
N ARG A 366 21.80 -17.17 9.45
CA ARG A 366 20.71 -16.75 10.35
C ARG A 366 19.41 -17.44 9.96
N ASP A 367 18.86 -18.31 10.80
CA ASP A 367 17.68 -19.12 10.50
C ASP A 367 16.39 -18.28 10.39
N ASN A 368 16.14 -17.37 11.33
CA ASN A 368 14.93 -16.55 11.37
C ASN A 368 15.19 -15.14 10.80
N HIS A 369 15.64 -15.05 9.55
CA HIS A 369 15.98 -13.79 8.90
C HIS A 369 14.76 -13.07 8.31
N ARG A 370 13.77 -13.81 7.81
CA ARG A 370 12.54 -13.34 7.13
C ARG A 370 12.81 -12.33 6.02
N HIS A 371 13.97 -12.43 5.36
CA HIS A 371 14.22 -11.64 4.16
C HIS A 371 13.19 -11.98 3.10
N GLY A 372 12.75 -10.98 2.34
CA GLY A 372 11.71 -11.22 1.37
C GLY A 372 11.83 -10.37 0.11
N VAL A 373 10.99 -10.74 -0.83
CA VAL A 373 10.82 -10.05 -2.11
C VAL A 373 9.39 -9.50 -2.17
N VAL A 374 9.28 -8.24 -2.58
CA VAL A 374 7.99 -7.55 -2.74
C VAL A 374 7.54 -7.71 -4.19
N HIS A 375 6.27 -8.00 -4.38
CA HIS A 375 5.52 -8.29 -5.59
C HIS A 375 5.64 -9.74 -6.06
N CYS A 376 6.80 -10.31 -6.29
CA CYS A 376 6.98 -11.70 -6.74
C CYS A 376 6.10 -12.06 -7.95
N GLN A 377 5.96 -11.14 -8.93
CA GLN A 377 5.00 -11.34 -10.02
C GLN A 377 5.44 -12.42 -11.01
N LEU A 378 6.68 -12.36 -11.48
CA LEU A 378 7.22 -13.29 -12.48
C LEU A 378 8.24 -14.20 -11.82
N THR A 379 7.83 -15.42 -11.46
CA THR A 379 8.71 -16.42 -10.85
C THR A 379 8.98 -17.57 -11.80
N THR A 380 10.23 -18.01 -11.88
CA THR A 380 10.60 -19.25 -12.54
C THR A 380 10.51 -20.42 -11.56
N SER A 381 10.51 -21.66 -12.07
CA SER A 381 10.55 -22.83 -11.18
C SER A 381 11.82 -22.86 -10.31
N ASP A 382 12.94 -22.37 -10.83
CA ASP A 382 14.19 -22.24 -10.08
C ASP A 382 14.05 -21.23 -8.93
N LEU A 383 13.50 -20.05 -9.22
CA LEU A 383 13.22 -19.03 -8.19
C LEU A 383 12.31 -19.59 -7.07
N LEU A 384 11.23 -20.30 -7.42
CA LEU A 384 10.32 -20.88 -6.44
C LEU A 384 11.05 -21.90 -5.54
N ASN A 385 11.93 -22.75 -6.11
CA ASN A 385 12.76 -23.64 -5.32
C ASN A 385 13.69 -22.89 -4.37
N ARG A 386 14.35 -21.84 -4.85
CA ARG A 386 15.23 -21.00 -4.03
C ARG A 386 14.49 -20.27 -2.91
N PHE A 387 13.27 -19.78 -3.17
CA PHE A 387 12.43 -19.21 -2.12
C PHE A 387 12.19 -20.19 -0.98
N ARG A 388 11.84 -21.44 -1.31
CA ARG A 388 11.66 -22.51 -0.31
C ARG A 388 12.97 -22.82 0.42
N ASP A 389 14.04 -23.07 -0.32
CA ASP A 389 15.29 -23.58 0.23
C ASP A 389 16.00 -22.52 1.10
N LEU A 390 15.86 -21.24 0.77
CA LEU A 390 16.35 -20.10 1.55
C LEU A 390 15.34 -19.57 2.58
N ASN A 391 14.13 -20.13 2.65
CA ASN A 391 13.06 -19.68 3.53
C ASN A 391 12.75 -18.17 3.36
N LEU A 392 12.64 -17.72 2.10
CA LEU A 392 12.34 -16.33 1.79
C LEU A 392 10.85 -16.02 1.99
N HIS A 393 10.54 -14.79 2.36
CA HIS A 393 9.16 -14.31 2.45
C HIS A 393 8.71 -13.65 1.14
N ALA A 394 7.52 -13.99 0.67
CA ALA A 394 6.90 -13.37 -0.49
C ALA A 394 5.83 -12.35 -0.06
N TYR A 395 6.04 -11.07 -0.37
CA TYR A 395 5.06 -10.00 -0.16
C TYR A 395 4.28 -9.79 -1.47
N VAL A 396 3.10 -10.38 -1.58
CA VAL A 396 2.32 -10.32 -2.83
C VAL A 396 1.19 -9.31 -2.77
N GLN A 397 0.67 -8.94 -3.95
CA GLN A 397 -0.50 -8.08 -4.11
C GLN A 397 -1.51 -8.79 -5.00
N SER A 398 -2.43 -9.55 -4.39
CA SER A 398 -3.43 -10.29 -5.15
C SER A 398 -4.41 -9.39 -5.90
N ILE A 399 -4.61 -8.16 -5.44
CA ILE A 399 -5.42 -7.15 -6.11
C ILE A 399 -4.88 -6.75 -7.48
N PHE A 400 -3.57 -6.86 -7.72
CA PHE A 400 -2.96 -6.55 -9.02
C PHE A 400 -3.51 -7.40 -10.16
N LEU A 401 -4.09 -8.56 -9.87
CA LEU A 401 -4.81 -9.34 -10.88
C LEU A 401 -5.96 -8.57 -11.54
N ASP A 402 -6.55 -7.58 -10.86
CA ASP A 402 -7.64 -6.77 -11.43
C ASP A 402 -7.21 -6.04 -12.70
N TYR A 403 -5.98 -5.56 -12.74
CA TYR A 403 -5.41 -4.89 -13.91
C TYR A 403 -4.57 -5.84 -14.78
N ASP A 404 -3.67 -6.61 -14.16
CA ASP A 404 -2.58 -7.30 -14.87
C ASP A 404 -3.04 -8.51 -15.70
N ILE A 405 -4.18 -9.12 -15.37
CA ILE A 405 -4.79 -10.17 -16.22
C ILE A 405 -4.97 -9.69 -17.68
N ASN A 406 -5.23 -8.40 -17.85
CA ASN A 406 -5.48 -7.83 -19.18
C ASN A 406 -4.20 -7.61 -20.01
N ILE A 407 -3.02 -7.64 -19.39
CA ILE A 407 -1.77 -7.27 -20.05
C ILE A 407 -0.66 -8.32 -19.97
N VAL A 408 -0.72 -9.24 -19.01
CA VAL A 408 0.40 -10.13 -18.71
C VAL A 408 0.82 -10.98 -19.90
N GLU A 409 -0.13 -11.58 -20.63
CA GLU A 409 0.17 -12.41 -21.80
C GLU A 409 0.74 -11.60 -22.97
N ASP A 410 0.29 -10.36 -23.18
CA ASP A 410 0.82 -9.46 -24.17
C ASP A 410 2.28 -9.08 -23.84
N ARG A 411 2.54 -8.78 -22.55
CA ARG A 411 3.86 -8.34 -22.08
C ARG A 411 4.93 -9.42 -22.15
N ILE A 412 4.61 -10.65 -21.73
CA ILE A 412 5.61 -11.70 -21.56
C ILE A 412 5.32 -12.97 -22.36
N GLY A 413 4.22 -13.01 -23.08
CA GLY A 413 3.78 -14.18 -23.84
C GLY A 413 3.13 -15.26 -22.96
N VAL A 414 2.31 -16.11 -23.58
CA VAL A 414 1.49 -17.12 -22.89
C VAL A 414 2.33 -18.10 -22.07
N ASP A 415 3.52 -18.49 -22.54
CA ASP A 415 4.33 -19.50 -21.85
C ASP A 415 4.96 -18.94 -20.56
N ARG A 416 5.53 -17.75 -20.58
CA ARG A 416 6.07 -17.09 -19.36
C ARG A 416 4.96 -16.68 -18.41
N ALA A 417 3.77 -16.33 -18.91
CA ALA A 417 2.62 -15.99 -18.07
C ALA A 417 2.19 -17.15 -17.16
N LYS A 418 2.47 -18.41 -17.53
CA LYS A 418 2.18 -19.60 -16.71
C LYS A 418 2.96 -19.65 -15.40
N THR A 419 4.05 -18.90 -15.27
CA THR A 419 4.87 -18.80 -14.06
C THR A 419 4.75 -17.44 -13.37
N SER A 420 3.62 -16.74 -13.56
CA SER A 420 3.33 -15.47 -12.92
C SER A 420 2.26 -15.61 -11.83
N TYR A 421 2.31 -14.74 -10.82
CA TYR A 421 1.31 -14.68 -9.74
C TYR A 421 1.05 -16.04 -9.08
N ASN A 422 2.12 -16.75 -8.72
CA ASN A 422 2.09 -18.13 -8.20
C ASN A 422 1.68 -18.20 -6.72
N PHE A 423 0.55 -17.61 -6.34
CA PHE A 423 0.14 -17.42 -4.94
C PHE A 423 -0.01 -18.73 -4.18
N ASN A 424 -0.68 -19.74 -4.78
CA ASN A 424 -0.87 -21.02 -4.11
C ASN A 424 0.47 -21.76 -3.90
N THR A 425 1.38 -21.69 -4.87
CA THR A 425 2.72 -22.29 -4.74
C THR A 425 3.52 -21.57 -3.63
N LEU A 426 3.57 -20.24 -3.66
CA LEU A 426 4.28 -19.45 -2.65
C LEU A 426 3.69 -19.65 -1.25
N PHE A 427 2.37 -19.71 -1.11
CA PHE A 427 1.72 -19.92 0.17
C PHE A 427 2.04 -21.29 0.80
N ASN A 428 2.10 -22.35 -0.02
CA ASN A 428 2.30 -23.72 0.47
C ASN A 428 3.77 -24.11 0.60
N GLU A 429 4.67 -23.53 -0.20
CA GLU A 429 6.09 -23.96 -0.25
C GLU A 429 7.03 -23.02 0.52
N THR A 430 6.59 -21.79 0.80
CA THR A 430 7.34 -20.82 1.59
C THR A 430 6.40 -20.02 2.50
N THR A 431 6.80 -18.82 2.94
CA THR A 431 5.93 -17.90 3.67
C THR A 431 5.47 -16.77 2.75
N MET A 432 4.19 -16.47 2.77
CA MET A 432 3.61 -15.44 1.91
C MET A 432 2.61 -14.58 2.69
N SER A 433 2.70 -13.27 2.53
CA SER A 433 1.70 -12.31 3.01
C SER A 433 1.18 -11.44 1.86
N ASN A 434 0.04 -10.81 2.08
CA ASN A 434 -0.65 -10.03 1.05
C ASN A 434 -0.77 -8.56 1.46
N GLY A 435 -0.67 -7.67 0.49
CA GLY A 435 -0.81 -6.24 0.65
C GLY A 435 -1.55 -5.60 -0.53
N SER A 436 -1.76 -4.31 -0.47
CA SER A 436 -2.44 -3.54 -1.53
C SER A 436 -1.50 -2.76 -2.44
N ASP A 437 -0.32 -2.43 -1.93
CA ASP A 437 0.56 -1.42 -2.55
C ASP A 437 -0.12 -0.04 -2.68
N CYS A 438 -1.10 0.24 -1.79
CA CYS A 438 -1.84 1.50 -1.80
C CYS A 438 -0.89 2.71 -1.65
N PRO A 439 -1.01 3.74 -2.50
CA PRO A 439 -2.14 4.12 -3.35
C PRO A 439 -2.08 3.64 -4.81
N VAL A 440 -1.25 2.66 -5.15
CA VAL A 440 -1.27 2.04 -6.50
C VAL A 440 -2.64 1.40 -6.71
N GLU A 441 -3.08 0.58 -5.74
CA GLU A 441 -4.44 0.08 -5.66
C GLU A 441 -5.13 0.56 -4.36
N LEU A 442 -6.46 0.45 -4.27
CA LEU A 442 -7.16 0.76 -3.03
C LEU A 442 -6.85 -0.30 -1.95
N PRO A 443 -6.77 0.09 -0.67
CA PRO A 443 -6.45 -0.83 0.42
C PRO A 443 -7.66 -1.68 0.84
N ASN A 444 -8.46 -2.11 -0.15
CA ASN A 444 -9.65 -2.95 0.07
C ASN A 444 -9.26 -4.42 0.15
N VAL A 445 -9.04 -4.90 1.36
CA VAL A 445 -8.61 -6.28 1.64
C VAL A 445 -9.60 -7.30 1.08
N LEU A 446 -10.90 -7.03 1.10
CA LEU A 446 -11.92 -7.97 0.58
C LEU A 446 -11.80 -8.13 -0.94
N ASN A 447 -11.43 -7.07 -1.67
CA ASN A 447 -11.10 -7.16 -3.09
C ASN A 447 -9.83 -8.01 -3.32
N GLY A 448 -8.80 -7.83 -2.48
CA GLY A 448 -7.59 -8.66 -2.51
C GLY A 448 -7.90 -10.14 -2.26
N ILE A 449 -8.71 -10.45 -1.24
CA ILE A 449 -9.18 -11.82 -0.97
C ILE A 449 -9.98 -12.37 -2.15
N TYR A 450 -10.88 -11.57 -2.73
CA TYR A 450 -11.64 -11.97 -3.92
C TYR A 450 -10.71 -12.35 -5.08
N CYS A 451 -9.75 -11.51 -5.43
CA CYS A 451 -8.79 -11.79 -6.50
C CYS A 451 -7.92 -13.02 -6.21
N ALA A 452 -7.47 -13.20 -4.96
CA ALA A 452 -6.68 -14.36 -4.55
C ALA A 452 -7.44 -15.69 -4.70
N VAL A 453 -8.74 -15.69 -4.35
CA VAL A 453 -9.60 -16.90 -4.35
C VAL A 453 -10.17 -17.19 -5.73
N THR A 454 -10.68 -16.18 -6.43
CA THR A 454 -11.35 -16.37 -7.72
C THR A 454 -10.43 -16.32 -8.91
N ARG A 455 -9.28 -15.68 -8.76
CA ARG A 455 -8.33 -15.41 -9.86
C ARG A 455 -8.93 -14.56 -10.97
N LYS A 456 -9.92 -13.72 -10.62
CA LYS A 456 -10.65 -12.85 -11.54
C LYS A 456 -10.39 -11.38 -11.25
N THR A 457 -10.64 -10.54 -12.25
CA THR A 457 -10.77 -9.11 -12.10
C THR A 457 -12.04 -8.74 -11.32
N LEU A 458 -12.14 -7.51 -10.83
CA LEU A 458 -13.34 -7.04 -10.12
C LEU A 458 -14.58 -6.94 -11.04
N ASP A 459 -14.39 -6.88 -12.36
CA ASP A 459 -15.42 -6.95 -13.38
C ASP A 459 -15.63 -8.38 -13.92
N ASP A 460 -15.20 -9.40 -13.18
CA ASP A 460 -15.43 -10.84 -13.38
C ASP A 460 -14.73 -11.48 -14.60
N LYS A 461 -13.73 -10.84 -15.20
CA LYS A 461 -12.88 -11.48 -16.23
C LYS A 461 -11.95 -12.53 -15.61
N GLY A 462 -11.61 -13.55 -16.34
CA GLY A 462 -10.78 -14.67 -15.90
C GLY A 462 -11.60 -15.95 -15.72
N PRO A 463 -11.17 -16.97 -14.93
CA PRO A 463 -10.03 -16.94 -14.02
C PRO A 463 -8.65 -17.07 -14.71
N PHE A 464 -7.65 -16.34 -14.25
CA PHE A 464 -6.27 -16.47 -14.67
C PHE A 464 -5.51 -17.46 -13.78
N LEU A 465 -4.90 -18.49 -14.37
CA LEU A 465 -4.19 -19.56 -13.66
C LEU A 465 -4.97 -20.09 -12.45
N PRO A 466 -6.14 -20.74 -12.63
CA PRO A 466 -7.02 -21.13 -11.53
C PRO A 466 -6.39 -22.12 -10.54
N ASN A 467 -5.34 -22.84 -10.95
CA ASN A 467 -4.54 -23.71 -10.07
C ASN A 467 -3.70 -22.93 -9.05
N GLN A 468 -3.56 -21.62 -9.22
CA GLN A 468 -2.88 -20.73 -8.28
C GLN A 468 -3.86 -19.98 -7.35
N ALA A 469 -5.13 -20.35 -7.34
CA ALA A 469 -6.11 -19.82 -6.41
C ALA A 469 -5.83 -20.27 -4.96
N LEU A 470 -5.98 -19.34 -4.02
CA LEU A 470 -5.96 -19.67 -2.60
C LEU A 470 -7.34 -20.16 -2.15
N SER A 471 -7.39 -20.97 -1.08
CA SER A 471 -8.63 -21.15 -0.34
C SER A 471 -9.04 -19.83 0.34
N VAL A 472 -10.32 -19.66 0.67
CA VAL A 472 -10.78 -18.47 1.42
C VAL A 472 -10.03 -18.34 2.74
N LYS A 473 -9.82 -19.46 3.44
CA LYS A 473 -9.04 -19.52 4.67
C LYS A 473 -7.62 -18.98 4.47
N ASP A 474 -6.92 -19.49 3.46
CA ASP A 474 -5.53 -19.12 3.21
C ASP A 474 -5.40 -17.65 2.78
N ALA A 475 -6.39 -17.16 2.00
CA ALA A 475 -6.47 -15.75 1.64
C ALA A 475 -6.66 -14.86 2.87
N ILE A 476 -7.53 -15.22 3.84
CA ILE A 476 -7.65 -14.48 5.11
C ILE A 476 -6.33 -14.53 5.89
N LEU A 477 -5.69 -15.71 5.99
CA LEU A 477 -4.42 -15.86 6.71
C LEU A 477 -3.31 -15.02 6.08
N SER A 478 -3.27 -14.87 4.76
CA SER A 478 -2.28 -14.03 4.07
C SER A 478 -2.40 -12.55 4.41
N PHE A 479 -3.59 -12.06 4.75
CA PHE A 479 -3.85 -10.69 5.21
C PHE A 479 -3.91 -10.53 6.74
N THR A 480 -3.56 -11.55 7.53
CA THR A 480 -3.64 -11.51 8.99
C THR A 480 -2.38 -12.09 9.63
N ARG A 481 -2.38 -13.38 9.96
CA ARG A 481 -1.28 -14.10 10.62
C ARG A 481 0.04 -13.98 9.86
N ASN A 482 0.00 -14.15 8.54
CA ASN A 482 1.21 -14.16 7.74
C ASN A 482 1.83 -12.75 7.62
N GLY A 483 1.00 -11.69 7.59
CA GLY A 483 1.48 -10.32 7.70
C GLY A 483 2.14 -10.04 9.05
N ALA A 484 1.57 -10.55 10.15
CA ALA A 484 2.19 -10.47 11.47
C ALA A 484 3.50 -11.25 11.55
N TYR A 485 3.57 -12.44 10.92
CA TYR A 485 4.81 -13.19 10.79
C TYR A 485 5.89 -12.39 10.05
N ALA A 486 5.55 -11.76 8.92
CA ALA A 486 6.49 -10.97 8.14
C ALA A 486 7.15 -9.83 8.95
N SER A 487 6.43 -9.29 9.94
CA SER A 487 6.88 -8.22 10.84
C SER A 487 7.42 -8.69 12.19
N PHE A 488 7.64 -10.00 12.40
CA PHE A 488 8.08 -10.58 13.69
C PHE A 488 7.11 -10.31 14.85
N GLU A 489 5.82 -10.23 14.57
CA GLU A 489 4.78 -9.85 15.54
C GLU A 489 3.68 -10.93 15.69
N GLU A 490 3.90 -12.14 15.17
CA GLU A 490 2.92 -13.23 15.22
C GLU A 490 2.56 -13.68 16.64
N ASP A 491 3.44 -13.46 17.62
CA ASP A 491 3.15 -13.73 19.03
C ASP A 491 2.29 -12.63 19.68
N ILE A 492 2.17 -11.46 19.02
CA ILE A 492 1.48 -10.28 19.54
C ILE A 492 0.12 -10.08 18.90
N LYS A 493 0.00 -10.29 17.58
CA LYS A 493 -1.18 -10.01 16.76
C LYS A 493 -1.38 -11.02 15.62
N GLY A 494 -2.36 -10.79 14.76
CA GLY A 494 -2.63 -11.58 13.55
C GLY A 494 -3.59 -12.73 13.73
N ASP A 495 -3.98 -13.06 14.97
CA ASP A 495 -4.97 -14.09 15.30
C ASP A 495 -5.90 -13.65 16.42
N ILE A 496 -7.10 -14.22 16.47
CA ILE A 496 -7.98 -14.16 17.64
C ILE A 496 -7.58 -15.31 18.57
N ALA A 497 -6.59 -15.07 19.43
CA ALA A 497 -6.04 -16.05 20.35
C ALA A 497 -5.73 -15.44 21.72
N VAL A 498 -5.85 -16.24 22.78
CA VAL A 498 -5.59 -15.78 24.16
C VAL A 498 -4.17 -15.22 24.28
N GLY A 499 -4.04 -14.03 24.86
CA GLY A 499 -2.78 -13.32 25.06
C GLY A 499 -2.41 -12.33 23.96
N LYS A 500 -2.97 -12.47 22.75
CA LYS A 500 -2.74 -11.54 21.63
C LYS A 500 -3.56 -10.26 21.76
N ALA A 501 -3.13 -9.22 21.06
CA ALA A 501 -3.84 -7.95 20.96
C ALA A 501 -5.25 -8.15 20.37
N ALA A 502 -6.23 -7.46 20.96
CA ALA A 502 -7.62 -7.56 20.55
C ALA A 502 -7.90 -6.70 19.32
N ASP A 503 -7.23 -7.05 18.20
CA ASP A 503 -7.38 -6.47 16.88
C ASP A 503 -8.27 -7.39 16.05
N PHE A 504 -9.48 -6.93 15.71
CA PHE A 504 -10.46 -7.76 14.99
C PHE A 504 -11.45 -6.94 14.18
N VAL A 505 -12.09 -7.60 13.21
CA VAL A 505 -13.04 -7.01 12.28
C VAL A 505 -14.35 -7.79 12.30
N LEU A 506 -15.47 -7.07 12.33
CA LEU A 506 -16.81 -7.62 12.07
C LEU A 506 -17.17 -7.42 10.60
N LEU A 507 -17.59 -8.48 9.94
CA LEU A 507 -18.04 -8.47 8.55
C LEU A 507 -19.54 -8.75 8.45
N SER A 508 -20.16 -8.24 7.38
CA SER A 508 -21.60 -8.45 7.12
C SER A 508 -21.95 -9.92 6.88
N ASP A 509 -21.00 -10.69 6.31
CA ASP A 509 -21.21 -12.08 5.87
C ASP A 509 -20.03 -12.97 6.27
N ASN A 510 -20.29 -14.27 6.41
CA ASN A 510 -19.26 -15.26 6.68
C ASN A 510 -18.53 -15.64 5.39
N LEU A 511 -17.28 -15.20 5.25
CA LEU A 511 -16.46 -15.43 4.06
C LEU A 511 -16.28 -16.92 3.72
N LEU A 512 -16.35 -17.81 4.72
CA LEU A 512 -16.19 -19.27 4.53
C LEU A 512 -17.45 -19.96 3.98
N ASP A 513 -18.61 -19.30 4.10
CA ASP A 513 -19.91 -19.89 3.73
C ASP A 513 -20.51 -19.30 2.44
N ILE A 514 -20.09 -18.09 2.05
CA ILE A 514 -20.64 -17.40 0.88
C ILE A 514 -20.00 -17.88 -0.42
N ASP A 515 -20.69 -17.66 -1.54
CA ASP A 515 -20.08 -17.79 -2.86
C ASP A 515 -18.87 -16.86 -2.99
N ALA A 516 -17.73 -17.38 -3.43
CA ALA A 516 -16.50 -16.63 -3.57
C ALA A 516 -16.66 -15.37 -4.47
N ASN A 517 -17.54 -15.41 -5.47
CA ASN A 517 -17.85 -14.25 -6.32
C ASN A 517 -18.53 -13.08 -5.57
N LYS A 518 -19.03 -13.31 -4.35
CA LYS A 518 -19.67 -12.29 -3.50
C LYS A 518 -18.73 -11.70 -2.45
N ILE A 519 -17.51 -12.19 -2.34
CA ILE A 519 -16.54 -11.69 -1.33
C ILE A 519 -16.31 -10.17 -1.49
N LYS A 520 -16.22 -9.68 -2.72
CA LYS A 520 -16.04 -8.25 -3.04
C LYS A 520 -17.22 -7.36 -2.59
N ASP A 521 -18.40 -7.93 -2.35
CA ASP A 521 -19.61 -7.21 -1.93
C ASP A 521 -19.77 -7.15 -0.40
N VAL A 522 -19.01 -7.96 0.35
CA VAL A 522 -19.03 -8.00 1.81
C VAL A 522 -18.59 -6.66 2.38
N LYS A 523 -19.22 -6.25 3.50
CA LYS A 523 -18.95 -4.98 4.16
C LYS A 523 -18.20 -5.20 5.46
N VAL A 524 -17.24 -4.32 5.73
CA VAL A 524 -16.68 -4.14 7.06
C VAL A 524 -17.69 -3.37 7.89
N LEU A 525 -18.23 -4.01 8.92
CA LEU A 525 -19.20 -3.38 9.83
C LEU A 525 -18.50 -2.60 10.94
N ASN A 526 -17.50 -3.21 11.55
CA ASN A 526 -16.71 -2.59 12.60
C ASN A 526 -15.26 -3.06 12.54
N THR A 527 -14.36 -2.16 12.90
CA THR A 527 -12.93 -2.46 13.09
C THR A 527 -12.53 -2.11 14.51
N PHE A 528 -11.82 -3.02 15.15
CA PHE A 528 -11.34 -2.86 16.53
C PHE A 528 -9.81 -2.97 16.57
N LEU A 529 -9.20 -2.01 17.25
CA LEU A 529 -7.78 -2.02 17.59
C LEU A 529 -7.63 -2.05 19.10
N ASP A 530 -6.89 -3.01 19.65
CA ASP A 530 -6.72 -3.19 21.10
C ASP A 530 -8.06 -3.24 21.86
N GLY A 531 -9.10 -3.79 21.24
CA GLY A 531 -10.45 -3.86 21.79
C GLY A 531 -11.25 -2.55 21.77
N LYS A 532 -10.69 -1.46 21.21
CA LYS A 532 -11.37 -0.19 21.00
C LYS A 532 -11.93 -0.15 19.57
N CYS A 533 -13.22 0.16 19.42
CA CYS A 533 -13.81 0.40 18.11
C CYS A 533 -13.19 1.67 17.49
N VAL A 534 -12.53 1.51 16.34
CA VAL A 534 -11.88 2.58 15.58
C VAL A 534 -12.64 2.93 14.29
N TYR A 535 -13.53 2.03 13.84
CA TYR A 535 -14.44 2.27 12.74
C TYR A 535 -15.78 1.55 12.98
N SER A 536 -16.87 2.20 12.59
CA SER A 536 -18.22 1.63 12.56
C SER A 536 -18.94 2.11 11.31
N LEU A 537 -19.46 1.17 10.52
CA LEU A 537 -20.32 1.48 9.39
C LEU A 537 -21.61 2.13 9.91
N SER A 538 -21.88 3.36 9.49
CA SER A 538 -23.05 4.15 9.88
C SER A 538 -24.31 3.75 9.08
#